data_f1145b043d52e45fce3c221afcec8626
#
_entry.id   f1145b043d52e45fce3c221afcec8626
#
_cell.length_a   1.000
_cell.length_b   1.000
_cell.length_c   1.000
_cell.angle_alpha   90.00
_cell.angle_beta   90.00
_cell.angle_gamma   90.00
#
_symmetry.space_group_name_H-M   'P 1'
#
loop_
_entity.id
_entity.type
_entity.pdbx_description
1 polymer ?
#
loop_
_entity_poly.entity_id
_entity_poly.type
_entity_poly.pdbx_seq_one_letter_code
_entity_poly.pdbx_strand_id
1 'polypeptide(L)'
;MMSAVSIDRRQFLASLGGAALAAPAPARRPNIIVILADDMGYSDIGCFGSEIDTPNLDRLAKGGIRFTHMYNTARCCPTRASLLTGLYSHQAGVGRMVEDEKLPGYRGRLNESCVTIAEALRGAGYRTLMSGKWHVGEDRPHWPTDRGFDRYYGLISGASNYYSLDPGRKMAIDDKAAEPPDRDFYFTDAFTDNAVRMMDDRKSGQQFFLYLAYTAPHWPLHALEPEIRKYKDRYRIGWDALRKERHERMLRLGIVDRRWTLSPRDSKVPAWADAPDKEWQASRMAVYAAMIDRMDQGIGRVLARVRAMGEEDNTLVMFMADNGGCAELIGRNFRNLEGKVRTAGGRTVRYGNLSSIPPGPPDTFQSYGPEWAQVSNTPFREYKQRVHEGGIASPFVAYWPAAIRARGAILPQQGHVIDVMPTALDAADVEYPREYQGRAITPVEGVSLLPAMRSGKPVPRPKPLHWEHFGNRAIRDGDWKLVALDKRPWELYNLAADRTELNDLAAKEPDRARKLEAAWNDWARRANVLRPA
;
A
#
# COMPACT_ATOMS: atom_id res chain seq x y z
N MET A 1 -57.55 65.22 21.18
CA MET A 1 -56.56 65.75 20.27
C MET A 1 -55.43 64.73 20.16
N MET A 2 -55.46 63.87 19.16
CA MET A 2 -54.43 62.86 18.92
C MET A 2 -53.52 63.42 17.78
N SER A 3 -52.27 63.64 18.07
CA SER A 3 -51.25 64.06 17.14
C SER A 3 -50.69 62.86 16.39
N ALA A 4 -50.83 62.82 15.08
CA ALA A 4 -50.27 61.79 14.22
C ALA A 4 -48.80 62.13 13.93
N VAL A 5 -47.88 61.21 14.29
CA VAL A 5 -46.46 61.29 13.92
C VAL A 5 -46.30 60.69 12.53
N SER A 6 -45.96 61.50 11.55
CA SER A 6 -45.62 61.12 10.18
C SER A 6 -44.21 60.61 10.14
N ILE A 7 -44.02 59.33 9.84
CA ILE A 7 -42.69 58.72 9.61
C ILE A 7 -42.35 58.89 8.14
N ASP A 8 -41.29 59.62 7.85
CA ASP A 8 -40.78 59.90 6.50
C ASP A 8 -40.22 58.62 5.84
N ARG A 9 -40.77 58.27 4.68
CA ARG A 9 -40.38 57.11 3.87
C ARG A 9 -38.89 57.10 3.44
N ARG A 10 -38.21 58.20 3.54
CA ARG A 10 -36.78 58.32 3.21
C ARG A 10 -35.83 57.83 4.27
N GLN A 11 -36.25 57.71 5.54
CA GLN A 11 -35.43 57.22 6.66
C GLN A 11 -35.51 55.69 6.80
N PHE A 12 -36.48 55.00 6.20
CA PHE A 12 -36.60 53.54 6.28
C PHE A 12 -35.73 52.79 5.25
N LEU A 13 -35.15 53.49 4.26
CA LEU A 13 -34.30 52.89 3.21
C LEU A 13 -32.78 53.00 3.52
N ALA A 14 -32.39 53.65 4.61
CA ALA A 14 -30.97 53.84 4.98
C ALA A 14 -30.44 52.80 5.98
N SER A 15 -31.25 51.86 6.47
CA SER A 15 -30.82 50.84 7.46
C SER A 15 -30.73 49.41 6.92
N LEU A 16 -30.90 49.20 5.60
CA LEU A 16 -30.49 47.96 4.92
C LEU A 16 -28.99 48.08 4.58
N GLY A 17 -28.16 48.24 5.59
CA GLY A 17 -26.72 48.02 5.48
C GLY A 17 -26.51 46.61 5.00
N GLY A 18 -26.10 46.44 3.76
CA GLY A 18 -25.80 45.18 3.14
C GLY A 18 -24.73 44.44 3.97
N ALA A 19 -25.17 43.47 4.73
CA ALA A 19 -24.27 42.38 5.11
C ALA A 19 -23.87 41.69 3.80
N ALA A 20 -22.79 42.16 3.19
CA ALA A 20 -22.14 41.39 2.14
C ALA A 20 -21.85 40.02 2.78
N LEU A 21 -22.63 39.02 2.38
CA LEU A 21 -22.28 37.63 2.65
C LEU A 21 -20.91 37.43 2.01
N ALA A 22 -19.87 37.50 2.82
CA ALA A 22 -18.52 37.15 2.41
C ALA A 22 -18.64 35.76 1.77
N ALA A 23 -18.33 35.65 0.49
CA ALA A 23 -18.25 34.36 -0.16
C ALA A 23 -17.37 33.47 0.72
N PRO A 24 -17.79 32.24 1.04
CA PRO A 24 -16.97 31.35 1.85
C PRO A 24 -15.58 31.29 1.22
N ALA A 25 -14.56 31.57 2.01
CA ALA A 25 -13.18 31.46 1.54
C ALA A 25 -13.02 30.09 0.86
N PRO A 26 -12.37 30.00 -0.30
CA PRO A 26 -12.21 28.75 -1.00
C PRO A 26 -11.64 27.72 -0.02
N ALA A 27 -12.28 26.55 0.06
CA ALA A 27 -11.88 25.52 1.00
C ALA A 27 -10.39 25.24 0.80
N ARG A 28 -9.60 25.40 1.87
CA ARG A 28 -8.14 25.18 1.80
C ARG A 28 -7.88 23.76 1.32
N ARG A 29 -7.08 23.58 0.27
CA ARG A 29 -6.64 22.28 -0.21
C ARG A 29 -6.04 21.46 0.93
N PRO A 30 -6.30 20.14 1.03
CA PRO A 30 -5.79 19.30 2.12
C PRO A 30 -4.29 19.02 1.97
N ASN A 31 -3.62 18.69 3.05
CA ASN A 31 -2.41 17.90 2.95
C ASN A 31 -2.78 16.46 2.57
N ILE A 32 -1.86 15.75 1.94
CA ILE A 32 -2.08 14.38 1.48
C ILE A 32 -0.93 13.50 1.94
N ILE A 33 -1.24 12.43 2.65
CA ILE A 33 -0.28 11.42 3.11
C ILE A 33 -0.70 10.08 2.55
N VAL A 34 0.17 9.45 1.77
CA VAL A 34 0.02 8.06 1.30
C VAL A 34 1.05 7.21 2.02
N ILE A 35 0.57 6.23 2.79
CA ILE A 35 1.41 5.31 3.55
C ILE A 35 1.32 3.94 2.90
N LEU A 36 2.47 3.37 2.54
CA LEU A 36 2.55 2.06 1.92
C LEU A 36 3.42 1.12 2.76
N ALA A 37 2.85 -0.02 3.17
CA ALA A 37 3.57 -1.14 3.77
C ALA A 37 4.07 -2.08 2.66
N ASP A 38 5.17 -2.79 2.90
CA ASP A 38 5.84 -3.70 1.96
C ASP A 38 5.68 -5.16 2.43
N ASP A 39 5.09 -6.03 1.59
CA ASP A 39 4.85 -7.45 1.89
C ASP A 39 3.89 -7.72 3.07
N MET A 40 2.93 -6.85 3.32
CA MET A 40 1.98 -7.01 4.42
C MET A 40 0.68 -7.64 3.94
N GLY A 41 0.24 -8.72 4.61
CA GLY A 41 -0.99 -9.42 4.27
C GLY A 41 -2.28 -8.68 4.65
N TYR A 42 -3.40 -9.14 4.09
CA TYR A 42 -4.72 -8.52 4.25
C TYR A 42 -5.20 -8.42 5.70
N SER A 43 -4.84 -9.40 6.54
CA SER A 43 -5.30 -9.48 7.93
C SER A 43 -4.25 -9.05 8.97
N ASP A 44 -3.18 -8.35 8.60
CA ASP A 44 -2.05 -8.10 9.49
C ASP A 44 -2.16 -6.86 10.38
N ILE A 45 -3.25 -6.08 10.28
CA ILE A 45 -3.51 -4.94 11.17
C ILE A 45 -4.76 -5.15 12.02
N GLY A 46 -4.80 -4.57 13.22
CA GLY A 46 -5.86 -4.80 14.22
C GLY A 46 -7.25 -4.55 13.69
N CYS A 47 -7.48 -3.44 12.99
CA CYS A 47 -8.78 -3.10 12.40
C CYS A 47 -9.19 -4.00 11.21
N PHE A 48 -8.33 -4.93 10.76
CA PHE A 48 -8.63 -5.99 9.80
C PHE A 48 -8.56 -7.39 10.44
N GLY A 49 -8.47 -7.52 11.75
CA GLY A 49 -8.60 -8.77 12.49
C GLY A 49 -7.31 -9.37 13.03
N SER A 50 -6.17 -8.67 12.92
CA SER A 50 -4.91 -9.10 13.51
C SER A 50 -4.91 -9.09 15.04
N GLU A 51 -4.02 -9.88 15.61
CA GLU A 51 -3.59 -9.80 17.01
C GLU A 51 -2.39 -8.87 17.20
N ILE A 52 -1.82 -8.39 16.11
CA ILE A 52 -0.70 -7.45 16.13
C ILE A 52 -1.22 -6.09 16.56
N ASP A 53 -0.54 -5.45 17.50
CA ASP A 53 -0.94 -4.13 17.98
C ASP A 53 -0.62 -3.04 16.94
N THR A 54 -1.68 -2.42 16.43
CA THR A 54 -1.59 -1.31 15.47
C THR A 54 -2.51 -0.15 15.88
N PRO A 55 -2.32 0.41 17.10
CA PRO A 55 -3.26 1.36 17.69
C PRO A 55 -3.42 2.65 16.86
N ASN A 56 -2.39 3.06 16.11
CA ASN A 56 -2.45 4.26 15.30
C ASN A 56 -3.25 4.03 14.01
N LEU A 57 -3.07 2.91 13.33
CA LEU A 57 -3.89 2.49 12.19
C LEU A 57 -5.33 2.22 12.61
N ASP A 58 -5.55 1.60 13.78
CA ASP A 58 -6.89 1.36 14.32
C ASP A 58 -7.61 2.67 14.64
N ARG A 59 -6.89 3.69 15.14
CA ARG A 59 -7.41 5.04 15.35
C ARG A 59 -7.82 5.70 14.02
N LEU A 60 -6.99 5.60 12.99
CA LEU A 60 -7.33 6.10 11.65
C LEU A 60 -8.60 5.39 11.12
N ALA A 61 -8.69 4.07 11.26
CA ALA A 61 -9.85 3.30 10.83
C ALA A 61 -11.13 3.67 11.60
N LYS A 62 -11.02 3.91 12.91
CA LYS A 62 -12.15 4.33 13.76
C LYS A 62 -12.63 5.74 13.41
N GLY A 63 -11.73 6.66 13.11
CA GLY A 63 -12.05 8.05 12.74
C GLY A 63 -12.32 8.26 11.25
N GLY A 64 -11.99 7.29 10.42
CA GLY A 64 -12.07 7.32 8.98
C GLY A 64 -12.95 6.20 8.42
N ILE A 65 -12.52 5.60 7.32
CA ILE A 65 -13.26 4.56 6.58
C ILE A 65 -12.31 3.43 6.15
N ARG A 66 -12.81 2.20 6.12
CA ARG A 66 -12.10 1.02 5.62
C ARG A 66 -12.74 0.53 4.32
N PHE A 67 -11.91 0.23 3.31
CA PHE A 67 -12.39 -0.47 2.11
C PHE A 67 -11.93 -1.91 2.13
N THR A 68 -12.88 -2.83 2.03
CA THR A 68 -12.59 -4.27 2.08
C THR A 68 -12.20 -4.85 0.73
N HIS A 69 -12.42 -4.15 -0.38
CA HIS A 69 -12.13 -4.60 -1.74
C HIS A 69 -11.09 -3.69 -2.43
N MET A 70 -10.03 -3.32 -1.70
CA MET A 70 -8.89 -2.60 -2.27
C MET A 70 -7.85 -3.60 -2.80
N TYR A 71 -7.28 -3.29 -3.96
CA TYR A 71 -6.35 -4.18 -4.67
C TYR A 71 -5.04 -3.48 -5.03
N ASN A 72 -3.98 -4.28 -5.03
CA ASN A 72 -2.66 -3.93 -5.55
C ASN A 72 -2.33 -4.76 -6.80
N THR A 73 -1.07 -4.76 -7.27
CA THR A 73 -0.64 -5.49 -8.49
C THR A 73 0.18 -6.76 -8.17
N ALA A 74 -0.01 -7.34 -7.01
CA ALA A 74 0.66 -8.56 -6.52
C ALA A 74 2.19 -8.46 -6.33
N ARG A 75 2.83 -7.31 -6.60
CA ARG A 75 4.29 -7.16 -6.48
C ARG A 75 4.68 -5.72 -6.21
N CYS A 76 5.77 -5.52 -5.45
CA CYS A 76 6.20 -4.22 -4.94
C CYS A 76 6.43 -3.16 -6.02
N CYS A 77 7.34 -3.36 -6.98
CA CYS A 77 7.63 -2.33 -7.98
C CYS A 77 6.46 -2.07 -8.95
N PRO A 78 5.73 -3.06 -9.49
CA PRO A 78 4.51 -2.79 -10.26
C PRO A 78 3.46 -2.00 -9.48
N THR A 79 3.23 -2.33 -8.20
CA THR A 79 2.28 -1.60 -7.35
C THR A 79 2.71 -0.15 -7.15
N ARG A 80 4.00 0.10 -6.87
CA ARG A 80 4.52 1.45 -6.67
C ARG A 80 4.41 2.28 -7.95
N ALA A 81 4.70 1.70 -9.11
CA ALA A 81 4.49 2.35 -10.40
C ALA A 81 3.01 2.71 -10.62
N SER A 82 2.10 1.76 -10.40
CA SER A 82 0.66 1.98 -10.57
C SER A 82 0.10 3.02 -9.60
N LEU A 83 0.50 2.97 -8.32
CA LEU A 83 0.10 3.93 -7.30
C LEU A 83 0.53 5.35 -7.66
N LEU A 84 1.79 5.51 -8.06
CA LEU A 84 2.37 6.82 -8.33
C LEU A 84 1.82 7.47 -9.60
N THR A 85 1.36 6.69 -10.59
CA THR A 85 1.00 7.19 -11.92
C THR A 85 -0.48 7.12 -12.27
N GLY A 86 -1.27 6.34 -11.51
CA GLY A 86 -2.68 6.08 -11.85
C GLY A 86 -2.86 5.19 -13.09
N LEU A 87 -1.79 4.52 -13.54
CA LEU A 87 -1.75 3.64 -14.71
C LEU A 87 -1.54 2.18 -14.29
N TYR A 88 -1.86 1.24 -15.14
CA TYR A 88 -1.36 -0.13 -14.96
C TYR A 88 0.17 -0.13 -15.11
N SER A 89 0.85 -0.95 -14.34
CA SER A 89 2.31 -0.95 -14.23
C SER A 89 3.04 -1.12 -15.57
N HIS A 90 2.47 -1.90 -16.50
CA HIS A 90 3.01 -2.08 -17.85
C HIS A 90 2.94 -0.78 -18.68
N GLN A 91 1.87 0.00 -18.56
CA GLN A 91 1.77 1.30 -19.22
C GLN A 91 2.80 2.29 -18.66
N ALA A 92 3.15 2.14 -17.38
CA ALA A 92 4.18 2.95 -16.73
C ALA A 92 5.62 2.42 -16.97
N GLY A 93 5.80 1.26 -17.63
CA GLY A 93 7.10 0.67 -17.96
C GLY A 93 7.65 -0.29 -16.89
N VAL A 94 6.87 -0.65 -15.85
CA VAL A 94 7.30 -1.48 -14.71
C VAL A 94 6.39 -2.71 -14.55
N GLY A 95 6.17 -3.45 -15.64
CA GLY A 95 5.28 -4.63 -15.65
C GLY A 95 5.83 -5.84 -14.85
N ARG A 96 7.16 -5.92 -14.68
CA ARG A 96 7.82 -6.99 -13.88
C ARG A 96 8.60 -6.41 -12.72
N MET A 97 9.92 -6.43 -12.82
CA MET A 97 10.83 -5.91 -11.79
C MET A 97 11.58 -4.68 -12.33
N VAL A 98 12.78 -4.42 -11.83
CA VAL A 98 13.58 -3.23 -12.18
C VAL A 98 14.61 -3.48 -13.29
N GLU A 99 14.69 -4.69 -13.82
CA GLU A 99 15.52 -5.02 -14.98
C GLU A 99 14.92 -4.43 -16.26
N ASP A 100 15.76 -3.86 -17.13
CA ASP A 100 15.33 -3.33 -18.43
C ASP A 100 15.32 -4.43 -19.48
N GLU A 101 14.16 -4.98 -19.77
CA GLU A 101 13.96 -5.99 -20.83
C GLU A 101 13.87 -5.35 -22.24
N LYS A 102 14.07 -4.04 -22.36
CA LYS A 102 14.02 -3.25 -23.60
C LYS A 102 12.67 -3.28 -24.33
N LEU A 103 11.61 -3.62 -23.61
CA LEU A 103 10.24 -3.65 -24.11
C LEU A 103 9.41 -2.56 -23.44
N PRO A 104 8.44 -1.92 -24.12
CA PRO A 104 7.73 -0.75 -23.59
C PRO A 104 7.14 -0.95 -22.18
N GLY A 105 6.50 -2.10 -21.92
CA GLY A 105 5.90 -2.43 -20.63
C GLY A 105 6.89 -2.91 -19.56
N TYR A 106 8.18 -3.11 -19.92
CA TYR A 106 9.16 -3.81 -19.07
C TYR A 106 10.52 -3.11 -19.05
N ARG A 107 10.50 -1.79 -18.88
CA ARG A 107 11.71 -0.94 -18.82
C ARG A 107 12.37 -0.94 -17.44
N GLY A 108 11.71 -1.53 -16.44
CA GLY A 108 12.19 -1.56 -15.05
C GLY A 108 12.24 -0.20 -14.37
N ARG A 109 11.70 0.84 -14.99
CA ARG A 109 11.61 2.20 -14.50
C ARG A 109 10.40 2.92 -15.04
N LEU A 110 9.96 3.96 -14.34
CA LEU A 110 8.89 4.83 -14.84
C LEU A 110 9.30 5.47 -16.17
N ASN A 111 8.48 5.29 -17.18
CA ASN A 111 8.71 5.85 -18.50
C ASN A 111 8.33 7.35 -18.56
N GLU A 112 8.63 7.98 -19.69
CA GLU A 112 8.41 9.41 -19.90
C GLU A 112 6.97 9.75 -20.35
N SER A 113 6.15 8.74 -20.69
CA SER A 113 4.74 8.92 -21.05
C SER A 113 3.81 8.87 -19.85
N CYS A 114 4.33 8.75 -18.63
CA CYS A 114 3.55 8.86 -17.40
C CYS A 114 4.02 10.03 -16.54
N VAL A 115 3.08 10.60 -15.79
CA VAL A 115 3.33 11.61 -14.76
C VAL A 115 3.07 11.00 -13.38
N THR A 116 3.82 11.41 -12.37
CA THR A 116 3.61 10.97 -10.99
C THR A 116 2.69 11.90 -10.22
N ILE A 117 2.11 11.42 -9.12
CA ILE A 117 1.36 12.26 -8.16
C ILE A 117 2.20 13.46 -7.73
N ALA A 118 3.50 13.24 -7.47
CA ALA A 118 4.41 14.31 -7.03
C ALA A 118 4.61 15.36 -8.12
N GLU A 119 4.83 14.96 -9.39
CA GLU A 119 4.96 15.88 -10.52
C GLU A 119 3.70 16.73 -10.69
N ALA A 120 2.52 16.12 -10.63
CA ALA A 120 1.23 16.83 -10.78
C ALA A 120 0.95 17.79 -9.61
N LEU A 121 1.12 17.34 -8.37
CA LEU A 121 0.87 18.17 -7.18
C LEU A 121 1.91 19.27 -6.99
N ARG A 122 3.18 19.05 -7.36
CA ARG A 122 4.21 20.08 -7.34
C ARG A 122 3.84 21.24 -8.28
N GLY A 123 3.32 20.92 -9.49
CA GLY A 123 2.79 21.92 -10.41
C GLY A 123 1.64 22.76 -9.83
N ALA A 124 0.89 22.20 -8.89
CA ALA A 124 -0.19 22.89 -8.16
C ALA A 124 0.27 23.59 -6.85
N GLY A 125 1.58 23.67 -6.59
CA GLY A 125 2.17 24.38 -5.45
C GLY A 125 2.36 23.58 -4.17
N TYR A 126 2.08 22.26 -4.18
CA TYR A 126 2.38 21.40 -3.05
C TYR A 126 3.88 21.25 -2.83
N ARG A 127 4.29 21.14 -1.57
CA ARG A 127 5.60 20.60 -1.21
C ARG A 127 5.56 19.09 -1.30
N THR A 128 6.38 18.48 -2.14
CA THR A 128 6.34 17.04 -2.42
C THR A 128 7.47 16.32 -1.72
N LEU A 129 7.11 15.40 -0.82
CA LEU A 129 7.99 14.74 0.13
C LEU A 129 7.91 13.23 -0.04
N MET A 130 9.04 12.55 0.01
CA MET A 130 9.07 11.09 0.04
C MET A 130 10.09 10.60 1.07
N SER A 131 9.66 9.66 1.92
CA SER A 131 10.54 8.93 2.81
C SER A 131 10.28 7.44 2.70
N GLY A 132 11.32 6.65 2.43
CA GLY A 132 11.25 5.20 2.31
C GLY A 132 11.70 4.63 0.97
N LYS A 133 11.11 3.48 0.59
CA LYS A 133 11.47 2.67 -0.57
C LYS A 133 10.90 3.24 -1.87
N TRP A 134 11.76 3.46 -2.86
CA TRP A 134 11.39 3.90 -4.22
C TRP A 134 11.02 2.75 -5.16
N HIS A 135 11.98 1.98 -5.61
CA HIS A 135 11.88 0.72 -6.37
C HIS A 135 11.14 0.82 -7.73
N VAL A 136 11.22 1.97 -8.42
CA VAL A 136 10.66 2.18 -9.78
C VAL A 136 11.62 2.93 -10.70
N GLY A 137 12.91 2.64 -10.56
CA GLY A 137 14.03 3.21 -11.32
C GLY A 137 15.26 3.39 -10.43
N GLU A 138 16.28 2.53 -10.62
CA GLU A 138 17.45 2.50 -9.74
C GLU A 138 18.59 3.42 -10.19
N ASP A 139 18.52 3.94 -11.42
CA ASP A 139 19.55 4.82 -11.97
C ASP A 139 18.99 6.20 -12.27
N ARG A 140 19.85 7.22 -12.24
CA ARG A 140 19.52 8.57 -12.69
C ARG A 140 19.30 8.58 -14.22
N PRO A 141 18.36 9.36 -14.73
CA PRO A 141 17.48 10.33 -14.06
C PRO A 141 16.08 9.75 -13.69
N HIS A 142 16.02 8.67 -12.93
CA HIS A 142 14.76 8.02 -12.55
C HIS A 142 14.54 7.93 -11.03
N TRP A 143 15.29 8.72 -10.25
CA TRP A 143 15.14 8.79 -8.79
C TRP A 143 13.94 9.64 -8.38
N PRO A 144 13.50 9.62 -7.10
CA PRO A 144 12.36 10.39 -6.66
C PRO A 144 12.43 11.88 -7.00
N THR A 145 13.59 12.51 -6.83
CA THR A 145 13.79 13.94 -7.14
C THR A 145 13.71 14.24 -8.64
N ASP A 146 14.06 13.28 -9.50
CA ASP A 146 13.87 13.39 -10.95
C ASP A 146 12.39 13.25 -11.35
N ARG A 147 11.57 12.63 -10.47
CA ARG A 147 10.17 12.33 -10.69
C ARG A 147 9.24 13.10 -9.75
N GLY A 148 9.61 14.36 -9.48
CA GLY A 148 8.74 15.38 -8.92
C GLY A 148 8.76 15.53 -7.40
N PHE A 149 9.52 14.75 -6.65
CA PHE A 149 9.69 14.98 -5.22
C PHE A 149 10.71 16.06 -4.93
N ASP A 150 10.35 17.06 -4.13
CA ASP A 150 11.24 18.13 -3.69
C ASP A 150 12.26 17.66 -2.65
N ARG A 151 11.88 16.67 -1.85
CA ARG A 151 12.73 16.06 -0.83
C ARG A 151 12.57 14.55 -0.86
N TYR A 152 13.66 13.87 -0.67
CA TYR A 152 13.72 12.42 -0.58
C TYR A 152 14.70 11.94 0.48
N TYR A 153 14.32 10.88 1.19
CA TYR A 153 15.21 10.10 2.03
C TYR A 153 14.83 8.63 1.93
N GLY A 154 15.74 7.76 1.50
CA GLY A 154 15.40 6.35 1.56
C GLY A 154 16.16 5.42 0.64
N LEU A 155 15.61 4.19 0.56
CA LEU A 155 16.14 3.09 -0.22
C LEU A 155 15.66 3.20 -1.68
N ILE A 156 16.57 3.41 -2.60
CA ILE A 156 16.29 3.40 -4.05
C ILE A 156 15.95 1.97 -4.50
N SER A 157 16.69 1.00 -4.01
CA SER A 157 16.54 -0.43 -4.34
C SER A 157 15.33 -1.08 -3.64
N GLY A 158 15.07 -2.37 -3.97
CA GLY A 158 13.88 -3.08 -3.51
C GLY A 158 13.88 -3.53 -2.05
N ALA A 159 15.01 -4.01 -1.54
CA ALA A 159 15.14 -4.53 -0.17
C ALA A 159 16.59 -4.51 0.28
N SER A 160 16.82 -4.36 1.58
CA SER A 160 18.12 -4.40 2.23
C SER A 160 17.99 -4.86 3.68
N ASN A 161 19.08 -5.11 4.36
CA ASN A 161 19.14 -5.24 5.80
C ASN A 161 18.59 -3.97 6.46
N TYR A 162 17.81 -4.09 7.55
CA TYR A 162 17.18 -2.94 8.20
C TYR A 162 18.15 -2.07 9.00
N TYR A 163 19.32 -2.61 9.34
CA TYR A 163 20.33 -1.94 10.16
C TYR A 163 21.53 -1.43 9.34
N SER A 164 21.58 -1.75 8.05
CA SER A 164 22.67 -1.37 7.15
C SER A 164 22.23 -1.48 5.69
N LEU A 165 23.01 -0.93 4.78
CA LEU A 165 22.79 -1.13 3.36
C LEU A 165 23.53 -2.40 2.89
N ASP A 166 22.81 -3.31 2.23
CA ASP A 166 23.40 -4.51 1.65
C ASP A 166 24.26 -4.18 0.42
N PRO A 167 25.32 -4.97 0.14
CA PRO A 167 26.13 -4.77 -1.06
C PRO A 167 25.31 -4.71 -2.35
N GLY A 168 25.61 -3.71 -3.18
CA GLY A 168 24.92 -3.48 -4.46
C GLY A 168 23.53 -2.85 -4.33
N ARG A 169 23.09 -2.49 -3.12
CA ARG A 169 21.88 -1.69 -2.92
C ARG A 169 22.21 -0.21 -2.91
N LYS A 170 21.21 0.60 -3.24
CA LYS A 170 21.33 2.05 -3.37
C LYS A 170 20.38 2.74 -2.39
N MET A 171 20.90 3.72 -1.70
CA MET A 171 20.17 4.66 -0.87
C MET A 171 20.50 6.08 -1.33
N ALA A 172 19.58 7.02 -1.12
CA ALA A 172 19.82 8.42 -1.43
C ALA A 172 19.16 9.37 -0.41
N ILE A 173 19.76 10.55 -0.31
CA ILE A 173 19.20 11.74 0.34
C ILE A 173 19.08 12.81 -0.74
N ASP A 174 17.85 13.20 -1.04
CA ASP A 174 17.50 14.08 -2.17
C ASP A 174 18.06 13.53 -3.49
N ASP A 175 18.99 14.21 -4.13
CA ASP A 175 19.61 13.83 -5.42
C ASP A 175 21.00 13.17 -5.27
N LYS A 176 21.44 12.90 -4.03
CA LYS A 176 22.77 12.38 -3.71
C LYS A 176 22.70 10.95 -3.18
N ALA A 177 23.57 10.09 -3.72
CA ALA A 177 23.79 8.78 -3.13
C ALA A 177 24.26 8.93 -1.67
N ALA A 178 23.76 8.04 -0.81
CA ALA A 178 24.02 8.07 0.61
C ALA A 178 24.19 6.65 1.16
N GLU A 179 24.82 6.58 2.33
CA GLU A 179 24.92 5.37 3.14
C GLU A 179 24.29 5.62 4.51
N PRO A 180 23.73 4.60 5.16
CA PRO A 180 23.25 4.75 6.52
C PRO A 180 24.41 4.92 7.50
N PRO A 181 24.19 5.56 8.66
CA PRO A 181 25.19 5.61 9.72
C PRO A 181 25.57 4.20 10.22
N ASP A 182 26.82 4.04 10.66
CA ASP A 182 27.35 2.75 11.15
C ASP A 182 26.71 2.26 12.46
N ARG A 183 26.10 3.14 13.24
CA ARG A 183 25.52 2.84 14.57
C ARG A 183 24.15 3.45 14.73
N ASP A 184 23.36 2.85 15.61
CA ASP A 184 22.03 3.32 16.02
C ASP A 184 21.08 3.58 14.86
N PHE A 185 21.20 2.76 13.81
CA PHE A 185 20.40 2.89 12.59
C PHE A 185 19.40 1.73 12.47
N TYR A 186 18.16 2.09 12.13
CA TYR A 186 17.09 1.17 11.76
C TYR A 186 16.18 1.85 10.72
N PHE A 187 16.06 1.28 9.53
CA PHE A 187 15.39 1.91 8.40
C PHE A 187 13.98 2.41 8.73
N THR A 188 13.17 1.63 9.44
CA THR A 188 11.79 2.01 9.79
C THR A 188 11.76 3.31 10.59
N ASP A 189 12.65 3.47 11.56
CA ASP A 189 12.77 4.69 12.36
C ASP A 189 13.31 5.84 11.52
N ALA A 190 14.35 5.59 10.74
CA ALA A 190 14.98 6.59 9.90
C ALA A 190 14.01 7.18 8.86
N PHE A 191 13.14 6.34 8.27
CA PHE A 191 12.08 6.81 7.37
C PHE A 191 11.09 7.72 8.10
N THR A 192 10.67 7.34 9.29
CA THR A 192 9.77 8.13 10.14
C THR A 192 10.37 9.47 10.50
N ASP A 193 11.63 9.48 10.98
CA ASP A 193 12.33 10.69 11.42
C ASP A 193 12.51 11.69 10.28
N ASN A 194 12.89 11.19 9.10
CA ASN A 194 13.05 12.05 7.94
C ASN A 194 11.71 12.54 7.38
N ALA A 195 10.64 11.74 7.42
CA ALA A 195 9.30 12.21 7.06
C ALA A 195 8.86 13.38 7.96
N VAL A 196 9.04 13.25 9.27
CA VAL A 196 8.74 14.33 10.24
C VAL A 196 9.57 15.58 9.95
N ARG A 197 10.89 15.44 9.78
CA ARG A 197 11.80 16.56 9.47
C ARG A 197 11.42 17.28 8.18
N MET A 198 11.11 16.54 7.11
CA MET A 198 10.73 17.12 5.82
C MET A 198 9.42 17.91 5.90
N MET A 199 8.45 17.49 6.74
CA MET A 199 7.22 18.24 6.97
C MET A 199 7.50 19.58 7.66
N ASP A 200 8.56 19.66 8.48
CA ASP A 200 8.96 20.88 9.17
C ASP A 200 9.68 21.89 8.25
N ASP A 201 10.38 21.41 7.22
CA ASP A 201 11.16 22.23 6.28
C ASP A 201 10.29 22.99 5.25
N ARG A 202 8.96 22.89 5.30
CA ARG A 202 8.05 23.56 4.36
C ARG A 202 7.79 25.03 4.75
N LYS A 203 7.36 25.83 3.78
CA LYS A 203 6.88 27.20 4.06
C LYS A 203 5.59 27.15 4.90
N SER A 204 5.44 28.11 5.81
CA SER A 204 4.21 28.23 6.60
C SER A 204 2.97 28.28 5.70
N GLY A 205 1.96 27.47 6.01
CA GLY A 205 0.71 27.42 5.24
C GLY A 205 0.78 26.69 3.91
N GLN A 206 1.94 26.25 3.46
CA GLN A 206 2.07 25.46 2.23
C GLN A 206 1.54 24.03 2.45
N GLN A 207 0.68 23.54 1.56
CA GLN A 207 0.23 22.16 1.55
C GLN A 207 1.39 21.24 1.18
N PHE A 208 1.33 20.00 1.69
CA PHE A 208 2.31 18.98 1.33
C PHE A 208 1.65 17.68 0.86
N PHE A 209 2.36 16.99 0.00
CA PHE A 209 2.14 15.59 -0.34
C PHE A 209 3.30 14.78 0.24
N LEU A 210 3.01 13.83 1.11
CA LEU A 210 4.00 12.89 1.66
C LEU A 210 3.69 11.48 1.19
N TYR A 211 4.65 10.86 0.47
CA TYR A 211 4.67 9.42 0.21
C TYR A 211 5.60 8.75 1.22
N LEU A 212 5.00 8.08 2.22
CA LEU A 212 5.71 7.36 3.27
C LEU A 212 5.69 5.87 2.95
N ALA A 213 6.75 5.38 2.33
CA ALA A 213 6.84 4.04 1.76
C ALA A 213 7.78 3.17 2.60
N TYR A 214 7.25 2.55 3.66
CA TYR A 214 8.05 1.67 4.51
C TYR A 214 8.56 0.45 3.75
N THR A 215 9.69 -0.10 4.19
CA THR A 215 10.15 -1.43 3.81
C THR A 215 9.55 -2.52 4.72
N ALA A 216 9.03 -2.15 5.89
CA ALA A 216 8.39 -3.08 6.82
C ALA A 216 7.02 -3.53 6.30
N PRO A 217 6.68 -4.82 6.52
CA PRO A 217 7.43 -5.90 7.15
C PRO A 217 8.16 -6.86 6.17
N HIS A 218 8.62 -6.38 5.01
CA HIS A 218 9.38 -7.19 4.04
C HIS A 218 10.62 -7.85 4.68
N TRP A 219 10.95 -9.08 4.27
CA TRP A 219 12.20 -9.70 4.71
C TRP A 219 13.45 -8.86 4.36
N PRO A 220 14.56 -8.99 5.11
CA PRO A 220 14.84 -9.92 6.21
C PRO A 220 14.06 -9.58 7.48
N LEU A 221 13.75 -10.63 8.25
CA LEU A 221 13.08 -10.51 9.55
C LEU A 221 14.00 -9.83 10.56
N HIS A 222 13.88 -8.53 10.66
CA HIS A 222 14.67 -7.67 11.53
C HIS A 222 13.74 -6.78 12.36
N ALA A 223 13.87 -6.82 13.68
CA ALA A 223 13.13 -5.94 14.58
C ALA A 223 13.94 -5.62 15.83
N LEU A 224 13.53 -4.57 16.54
CA LEU A 224 14.15 -4.20 17.79
C LEU A 224 13.70 -5.14 18.90
N GLU A 225 14.59 -5.43 19.82
CA GLU A 225 14.37 -6.42 20.90
C GLU A 225 13.15 -6.12 21.81
N PRO A 226 12.83 -4.86 22.15
CA PRO A 226 11.63 -4.56 22.94
C PRO A 226 10.34 -5.05 22.27
N GLU A 227 10.19 -4.82 20.96
CA GLU A 227 9.02 -5.23 20.18
C GLU A 227 8.99 -6.75 20.01
N ILE A 228 10.13 -7.41 19.78
CA ILE A 228 10.19 -8.89 19.68
C ILE A 228 9.70 -9.53 20.97
N ARG A 229 10.16 -9.06 22.15
CA ARG A 229 9.75 -9.58 23.46
C ARG A 229 8.24 -9.51 23.68
N LYS A 230 7.58 -8.48 23.16
CA LYS A 230 6.13 -8.30 23.26
C LYS A 230 5.34 -9.47 22.62
N TYR A 231 5.87 -10.05 21.55
CA TYR A 231 5.23 -11.12 20.79
C TYR A 231 5.80 -12.51 21.00
N LYS A 232 6.82 -12.68 21.86
CA LYS A 232 7.63 -13.89 22.00
C LYS A 232 6.83 -15.19 22.12
N ASP A 233 5.75 -15.18 22.91
CA ASP A 233 4.97 -16.39 23.20
C ASP A 233 3.66 -16.46 22.41
N ARG A 234 3.29 -15.39 21.71
CA ARG A 234 1.99 -15.25 21.05
C ARG A 234 1.76 -16.28 19.95
N TYR A 235 2.80 -16.66 19.23
CA TYR A 235 2.70 -17.51 18.04
C TYR A 235 2.93 -19.00 18.27
N ARG A 236 3.12 -19.42 19.52
CA ARG A 236 3.21 -20.85 19.89
C ARG A 236 1.92 -21.63 19.66
N ILE A 237 0.79 -20.95 19.53
CA ILE A 237 -0.50 -21.57 19.16
C ILE A 237 -0.48 -22.10 17.71
N GLY A 238 0.45 -21.63 16.89
CA GLY A 238 0.66 -22.05 15.50
C GLY A 238 -0.29 -21.42 14.49
N TRP A 239 0.05 -21.63 13.22
CA TRP A 239 -0.64 -21.02 12.09
C TRP A 239 -2.08 -21.49 11.89
N ASP A 240 -2.40 -22.76 12.14
CA ASP A 240 -3.78 -23.27 11.95
C ASP A 240 -4.76 -22.60 12.93
N ALA A 241 -4.40 -22.54 14.21
CA ALA A 241 -5.22 -21.90 15.23
C ALA A 241 -5.31 -20.39 15.00
N LEU A 242 -4.19 -19.74 14.66
CA LEU A 242 -4.14 -18.31 14.45
C LEU A 242 -4.97 -17.87 13.24
N ARG A 243 -4.93 -18.62 12.11
CA ARG A 243 -5.79 -18.36 10.95
C ARG A 243 -7.27 -18.38 11.33
N LYS A 244 -7.67 -19.38 12.11
CA LYS A 244 -9.05 -19.49 12.61
C LYS A 244 -9.42 -18.30 13.50
N GLU A 245 -8.55 -17.95 14.47
CA GLU A 245 -8.80 -16.79 15.34
C GLU A 245 -8.91 -15.49 14.54
N ARG A 246 -8.03 -15.24 13.55
CA ARG A 246 -8.10 -14.07 12.67
C ARG A 246 -9.41 -14.04 11.88
N HIS A 247 -9.78 -15.14 11.25
CA HIS A 247 -11.04 -15.25 10.50
C HIS A 247 -12.26 -14.95 11.37
N GLU A 248 -12.32 -15.52 12.58
CA GLU A 248 -13.39 -15.25 13.53
C GLU A 248 -13.45 -13.77 13.96
N ARG A 249 -12.30 -13.13 14.17
CA ARG A 249 -12.25 -11.68 14.44
C ARG A 249 -12.72 -10.85 13.24
N MET A 250 -12.31 -11.20 12.03
CA MET A 250 -12.73 -10.52 10.80
C MET A 250 -14.24 -10.60 10.59
N LEU A 251 -14.85 -11.76 10.88
CA LEU A 251 -16.31 -11.94 10.88
C LEU A 251 -17.00 -11.03 11.91
N ARG A 252 -16.48 -10.96 13.15
CA ARG A 252 -17.03 -10.07 14.18
C ARG A 252 -16.88 -8.58 13.84
N LEU A 253 -15.81 -8.20 13.19
CA LEU A 253 -15.56 -6.83 12.73
C LEU A 253 -16.36 -6.46 11.48
N GLY A 254 -16.95 -7.42 10.75
CA GLY A 254 -17.62 -7.18 9.47
C GLY A 254 -16.67 -6.93 8.31
N ILE A 255 -15.41 -7.33 8.41
CA ILE A 255 -14.38 -7.22 7.34
C ILE A 255 -14.61 -8.27 6.26
N VAL A 256 -15.09 -9.46 6.66
CA VAL A 256 -15.42 -10.57 5.75
C VAL A 256 -16.87 -11.00 5.93
N ASP A 257 -17.48 -11.45 4.86
CA ASP A 257 -18.83 -11.99 4.85
C ASP A 257 -18.83 -13.44 5.36
N ARG A 258 -19.88 -13.83 6.09
CA ARG A 258 -20.06 -15.22 6.59
C ARG A 258 -20.13 -16.26 5.49
N ARG A 259 -20.48 -15.86 4.27
CA ARG A 259 -20.53 -16.74 3.08
C ARG A 259 -19.13 -17.14 2.60
N TRP A 260 -18.09 -16.36 2.93
CA TRP A 260 -16.72 -16.62 2.49
C TRP A 260 -16.05 -17.57 3.48
N THR A 261 -16.02 -18.83 3.12
CA THR A 261 -15.37 -19.88 3.92
C THR A 261 -13.88 -19.61 4.01
N LEU A 262 -13.27 -19.82 5.18
CA LEU A 262 -11.82 -19.77 5.32
C LEU A 262 -11.14 -20.74 4.33
N SER A 263 -10.21 -20.25 3.53
CA SER A 263 -9.49 -21.11 2.59
C SER A 263 -8.76 -22.26 3.32
N PRO A 264 -8.65 -23.44 2.73
CA PRO A 264 -7.84 -24.53 3.30
C PRO A 264 -6.41 -24.08 3.55
N ARG A 265 -5.71 -24.78 4.45
CA ARG A 265 -4.26 -24.63 4.56
C ARG A 265 -3.60 -25.02 3.24
N ASP A 266 -2.58 -24.27 2.82
CA ASP A 266 -1.77 -24.62 1.64
C ASP A 266 -1.26 -26.07 1.79
N SER A 267 -1.45 -26.88 0.77
CA SER A 267 -1.05 -28.31 0.75
C SER A 267 0.44 -28.52 0.95
N LYS A 268 1.27 -27.50 0.71
CA LYS A 268 2.73 -27.53 0.91
C LYS A 268 3.13 -27.19 2.33
N VAL A 269 2.19 -26.69 3.16
CA VAL A 269 2.45 -26.32 4.55
C VAL A 269 1.97 -27.44 5.46
N PRO A 270 2.83 -27.99 6.35
CA PRO A 270 2.42 -29.03 7.29
C PRO A 270 1.39 -28.49 8.30
N ALA A 271 0.63 -29.38 8.91
CA ALA A 271 -0.16 -29.01 10.08
C ALA A 271 0.77 -28.53 11.20
N TRP A 272 0.33 -27.57 12.01
CA TRP A 272 1.15 -27.11 13.15
C TRP A 272 1.53 -28.25 14.08
N ALA A 273 0.65 -29.25 14.26
CA ALA A 273 0.95 -30.43 15.07
C ALA A 273 2.23 -31.14 14.60
N ASP A 274 2.43 -31.20 13.28
CA ASP A 274 3.53 -31.92 12.61
C ASP A 274 4.69 -30.99 12.21
N ALA A 275 4.59 -29.69 12.54
CA ALA A 275 5.60 -28.70 12.15
C ALA A 275 6.93 -28.97 12.87
N PRO A 276 8.08 -28.94 12.13
CA PRO A 276 9.39 -28.97 12.75
C PRO A 276 9.71 -27.62 13.43
N ASP A 277 10.61 -27.64 14.41
CA ASP A 277 11.22 -26.44 15.00
C ASP A 277 10.21 -25.37 15.45
N LYS A 278 9.12 -25.76 16.11
CA LYS A 278 7.97 -24.89 16.47
C LYS A 278 8.36 -23.58 17.16
N GLU A 279 9.37 -23.62 18.04
CA GLU A 279 9.84 -22.41 18.72
C GLU A 279 10.48 -21.42 17.75
N TRP A 280 11.28 -21.92 16.80
CA TRP A 280 11.85 -21.09 15.75
C TRP A 280 10.77 -20.57 14.79
N GLN A 281 9.79 -21.42 14.42
CA GLN A 281 8.64 -20.99 13.62
C GLN A 281 7.89 -19.84 14.30
N ALA A 282 7.55 -20.00 15.59
CA ALA A 282 6.88 -18.97 16.37
C ALA A 282 7.71 -17.67 16.44
N SER A 283 9.03 -17.79 16.61
CA SER A 283 9.93 -16.63 16.67
C SER A 283 9.99 -15.85 15.36
N ARG A 284 9.88 -16.50 14.18
CA ARG A 284 9.81 -15.80 12.88
C ARG A 284 8.59 -14.88 12.80
N MET A 285 7.43 -15.40 13.23
CA MET A 285 6.20 -14.58 13.22
C MET A 285 6.25 -13.48 14.30
N ALA A 286 6.89 -13.74 15.44
CA ALA A 286 7.06 -12.73 16.48
C ALA A 286 7.89 -11.54 15.98
N VAL A 287 8.97 -11.79 15.22
CA VAL A 287 9.76 -10.72 14.60
C VAL A 287 8.96 -9.98 13.53
N TYR A 288 8.22 -10.69 12.68
CA TYR A 288 7.35 -10.08 11.68
C TYR A 288 6.30 -9.15 12.33
N ALA A 289 5.65 -9.60 13.39
CA ALA A 289 4.70 -8.78 14.14
C ALA A 289 5.37 -7.54 14.77
N ALA A 290 6.58 -7.70 15.31
CA ALA A 290 7.37 -6.61 15.86
C ALA A 290 7.74 -5.56 14.81
N MET A 291 7.98 -5.96 13.56
CA MET A 291 8.23 -5.03 12.45
C MET A 291 6.98 -4.18 12.13
N ILE A 292 5.79 -4.79 12.15
CA ILE A 292 4.51 -4.08 11.92
C ILE A 292 4.21 -3.12 13.09
N ASP A 293 4.38 -3.57 14.33
CA ASP A 293 4.21 -2.75 15.53
C ASP A 293 5.13 -1.51 15.47
N ARG A 294 6.41 -1.69 15.14
CA ARG A 294 7.35 -0.56 15.00
C ARG A 294 6.96 0.40 13.88
N MET A 295 6.46 -0.13 12.76
CA MET A 295 5.91 0.71 11.67
C MET A 295 4.71 1.52 12.15
N ASP A 296 3.77 0.92 12.88
CA ASP A 296 2.60 1.62 13.44
C ASP A 296 3.01 2.72 14.43
N GLN A 297 4.01 2.48 15.28
CA GLN A 297 4.58 3.52 16.15
C GLN A 297 5.14 4.68 15.34
N GLY A 298 5.85 4.40 14.24
CA GLY A 298 6.34 5.40 13.29
C GLY A 298 5.21 6.23 12.66
N ILE A 299 4.16 5.56 12.20
CA ILE A 299 2.94 6.22 11.69
C ILE A 299 2.34 7.13 12.77
N GLY A 300 2.28 6.67 14.01
CA GLY A 300 1.82 7.46 15.16
C GLY A 300 2.59 8.77 15.35
N ARG A 301 3.92 8.73 15.18
CA ARG A 301 4.80 9.91 15.28
C ARG A 301 4.54 10.91 14.14
N VAL A 302 4.38 10.44 12.90
CA VAL A 302 4.02 11.30 11.75
C VAL A 302 2.67 11.97 11.98
N LEU A 303 1.65 11.22 12.41
CA LEU A 303 0.32 11.76 12.71
C LEU A 303 0.33 12.73 13.91
N ALA A 304 1.15 12.46 14.92
CA ALA A 304 1.34 13.39 16.05
C ALA A 304 1.95 14.72 15.58
N ARG A 305 2.87 14.68 14.60
CA ARG A 305 3.43 15.91 14.03
C ARG A 305 2.37 16.71 13.26
N VAL A 306 1.53 16.05 12.45
CA VAL A 306 0.41 16.70 11.73
C VAL A 306 -0.56 17.38 12.74
N ARG A 307 -0.88 16.71 13.85
CA ARG A 307 -1.69 17.31 14.94
C ARG A 307 -1.02 18.51 15.56
N ALA A 308 0.27 18.42 15.87
CA ALA A 308 1.04 19.54 16.46
C ALA A 308 1.11 20.77 15.53
N MET A 309 0.98 20.55 14.21
CA MET A 309 0.84 21.64 13.23
C MET A 309 -0.58 22.24 13.16
N GLY A 310 -1.57 21.66 13.86
CA GLY A 310 -2.98 22.05 13.74
C GLY A 310 -3.63 21.69 12.42
N GLU A 311 -3.11 20.71 11.68
CA GLU A 311 -3.53 20.41 10.31
C GLU A 311 -4.22 19.05 10.15
N GLU A 312 -4.44 18.29 11.23
CA GLU A 312 -5.03 16.95 11.19
C GLU A 312 -6.40 16.94 10.51
N ASP A 313 -7.25 17.91 10.80
CA ASP A 313 -8.61 17.98 10.26
C ASP A 313 -8.61 18.10 8.73
N ASN A 314 -7.64 18.81 8.16
CA ASN A 314 -7.53 19.00 6.72
C ASN A 314 -6.33 18.23 6.12
N THR A 315 -6.13 17.02 6.56
CA THR A 315 -5.14 16.07 6.01
C THR A 315 -5.83 14.78 5.60
N LEU A 316 -5.74 14.43 4.31
CA LEU A 316 -6.13 13.12 3.79
C LEU A 316 -4.98 12.14 4.03
N VAL A 317 -5.24 11.09 4.79
CA VAL A 317 -4.31 9.97 5.00
C VAL A 317 -4.89 8.73 4.35
N MET A 318 -4.11 8.04 3.51
CA MET A 318 -4.44 6.75 2.90
C MET A 318 -3.36 5.74 3.25
N PHE A 319 -3.75 4.60 3.84
CA PHE A 319 -2.86 3.49 4.18
C PHE A 319 -3.23 2.24 3.39
N MET A 320 -2.23 1.51 2.86
CA MET A 320 -2.40 0.25 2.15
C MET A 320 -1.08 -0.56 2.12
N ALA A 321 -1.15 -1.81 1.62
CA ALA A 321 0.00 -2.67 1.35
C ALA A 321 0.25 -2.82 -0.16
N ASP A 322 1.51 -3.03 -0.55
CA ASP A 322 1.90 -3.11 -1.97
C ASP A 322 1.68 -4.50 -2.61
N ASN A 323 1.57 -5.54 -1.84
CA ASN A 323 1.12 -6.88 -2.23
C ASN A 323 0.67 -7.65 -0.99
N GLY A 324 0.13 -8.85 -1.17
CA GLY A 324 -0.13 -9.75 -0.07
C GLY A 324 1.14 -10.27 0.60
N GLY A 325 0.98 -10.96 1.72
CA GLY A 325 2.06 -11.59 2.48
C GLY A 325 2.97 -12.46 1.60
N CYS A 326 4.24 -12.48 1.92
CA CYS A 326 5.30 -13.02 1.10
C CYS A 326 5.69 -14.45 1.51
N ALA A 327 5.50 -15.41 0.63
CA ALA A 327 5.86 -16.81 0.86
C ALA A 327 7.31 -17.17 0.45
N GLU A 328 8.13 -16.18 0.06
CA GLU A 328 9.50 -16.41 -0.39
C GLU A 328 10.38 -17.01 0.73
N LEU A 329 11.17 -18.02 0.38
CA LEU A 329 12.12 -18.65 1.28
C LEU A 329 13.52 -18.13 0.99
N ILE A 330 14.25 -17.76 2.05
CA ILE A 330 15.64 -17.35 1.93
C ILE A 330 16.53 -18.57 2.09
N GLY A 331 17.35 -18.85 1.08
CA GLY A 331 18.36 -19.90 1.10
C GLY A 331 19.71 -19.41 1.63
N ARG A 332 20.61 -20.34 2.03
CA ARG A 332 21.96 -20.00 2.49
C ARG A 332 22.76 -19.22 1.45
N ASN A 333 22.68 -19.61 0.19
CA ASN A 333 23.43 -18.96 -0.89
C ASN A 333 22.72 -17.75 -1.47
N PHE A 334 21.86 -17.09 -0.69
CA PHE A 334 21.11 -15.91 -1.16
C PHE A 334 22.05 -14.86 -1.75
N ARG A 335 21.87 -14.58 -3.06
CA ARG A 335 22.70 -13.64 -3.84
C ARG A 335 24.21 -13.88 -3.76
N ASN A 336 24.67 -15.07 -3.41
CA ASN A 336 26.08 -15.39 -3.16
C ASN A 336 26.74 -14.49 -2.09
N LEU A 337 26.00 -14.07 -1.07
CA LEU A 337 26.45 -13.16 -0.01
C LEU A 337 26.87 -13.87 1.28
N GLU A 338 26.63 -15.18 1.43
CA GLU A 338 27.04 -15.93 2.63
C GLU A 338 28.55 -15.77 2.89
N GLY A 339 28.90 -15.45 4.13
CA GLY A 339 30.29 -15.24 4.57
C GLY A 339 30.94 -13.93 4.11
N LYS A 340 30.32 -13.19 3.21
CA LYS A 340 30.91 -11.98 2.59
C LYS A 340 30.46 -10.66 3.24
N VAL A 341 29.33 -10.66 3.94
CA VAL A 341 28.73 -9.46 4.53
C VAL A 341 28.92 -9.48 6.04
N ARG A 342 29.30 -8.32 6.59
CA ARG A 342 29.45 -8.10 8.01
C ARG A 342 28.56 -6.94 8.48
N THR A 343 28.04 -7.07 9.69
CA THR A 343 27.39 -5.94 10.37
C THR A 343 28.41 -4.87 10.74
N ALA A 344 27.97 -3.66 11.07
CA ALA A 344 28.80 -2.59 11.59
C ALA A 344 29.64 -3.01 12.83
N GLY A 345 29.12 -3.95 13.63
CA GLY A 345 29.84 -4.57 14.76
C GLY A 345 30.78 -5.71 14.37
N GLY A 346 31.05 -5.95 13.07
CA GLY A 346 32.00 -6.94 12.56
C GLY A 346 31.50 -8.39 12.54
N ARG A 347 30.26 -8.68 12.99
CA ARG A 347 29.66 -10.03 12.95
C ARG A 347 29.29 -10.41 11.52
N THR A 348 29.60 -11.66 11.13
CA THR A 348 29.22 -12.17 9.81
C THR A 348 27.69 -12.32 9.71
N VAL A 349 27.09 -11.83 8.64
CA VAL A 349 25.65 -12.02 8.37
C VAL A 349 25.41 -13.46 7.91
N ARG A 350 24.49 -14.15 8.59
CA ARG A 350 24.10 -15.54 8.36
C ARG A 350 22.81 -15.56 7.55
N TYR A 351 22.88 -16.11 6.35
CA TYR A 351 21.74 -16.20 5.44
C TYR A 351 21.02 -17.55 5.57
N GLY A 352 19.70 -17.50 5.36
CA GLY A 352 18.89 -18.70 5.21
C GLY A 352 17.90 -18.93 6.35
N ASN A 353 16.79 -19.56 6.00
CA ASN A 353 15.76 -19.99 6.94
C ASN A 353 16.23 -21.25 7.69
N LEU A 354 17.05 -21.08 8.69
CA LEU A 354 17.68 -22.14 9.48
C LEU A 354 17.25 -22.04 10.95
N SER A 355 16.73 -23.13 11.51
CA SER A 355 16.24 -23.17 12.90
C SER A 355 17.32 -22.96 13.96
N SER A 356 18.58 -23.19 13.59
CA SER A 356 19.74 -22.89 14.46
C SER A 356 20.07 -21.40 14.56
N ILE A 357 19.41 -20.53 13.78
CA ILE A 357 19.64 -19.09 13.73
C ILE A 357 18.37 -18.38 14.20
N PRO A 358 18.36 -17.71 15.38
CA PRO A 358 17.20 -16.91 15.79
C PRO A 358 17.03 -15.70 14.87
N PRO A 359 15.80 -15.40 14.38
CA PRO A 359 15.53 -14.20 13.57
C PRO A 359 15.55 -12.94 14.45
N GLY A 360 15.71 -11.77 13.81
CA GLY A 360 15.60 -10.45 14.46
C GLY A 360 16.88 -9.63 14.47
N PRO A 361 18.03 -10.17 14.87
CA PRO A 361 19.28 -9.42 14.93
C PRO A 361 19.85 -9.04 13.55
N PRO A 362 20.69 -7.98 13.46
CA PRO A 362 21.27 -7.49 12.20
C PRO A 362 22.19 -8.49 11.48
N ASP A 363 22.71 -9.50 12.19
CA ASP A 363 23.57 -10.56 11.64
C ASP A 363 22.80 -11.80 11.16
N THR A 364 21.49 -11.68 10.93
CA THR A 364 20.64 -12.75 10.38
C THR A 364 19.94 -12.28 9.11
N PHE A 365 19.50 -13.21 8.25
CA PHE A 365 18.78 -12.86 7.04
C PHE A 365 17.79 -13.99 6.71
N GLN A 366 16.55 -13.84 7.19
CA GLN A 366 15.50 -14.85 7.13
C GLN A 366 14.18 -14.26 6.65
N SER A 367 13.26 -15.14 6.22
CA SER A 367 11.85 -14.82 5.93
C SER A 367 10.93 -15.73 6.75
N TYR A 368 9.65 -15.37 6.84
CA TYR A 368 8.69 -16.15 7.62
C TYR A 368 8.06 -17.32 6.83
N GLY A 369 8.23 -17.35 5.48
CA GLY A 369 7.84 -18.45 4.62
C GLY A 369 6.32 -18.58 4.37
N PRO A 370 5.92 -19.58 3.57
CA PRO A 370 4.51 -19.81 3.21
C PRO A 370 3.66 -20.14 4.45
N GLU A 371 4.26 -20.73 5.48
CA GLU A 371 3.58 -21.13 6.71
C GLU A 371 2.89 -19.94 7.40
N TRP A 372 3.58 -18.82 7.49
CA TRP A 372 3.03 -17.61 8.11
C TRP A 372 2.40 -16.66 7.09
N ALA A 373 2.83 -16.69 5.83
CA ALA A 373 2.21 -15.88 4.77
C ALA A 373 0.72 -16.21 4.57
N GLN A 374 0.31 -17.48 4.72
CA GLN A 374 -1.11 -17.84 4.68
C GLN A 374 -1.91 -17.31 5.88
N VAL A 375 -1.26 -17.06 7.03
CA VAL A 375 -1.88 -16.38 8.18
C VAL A 375 -2.09 -14.91 7.85
N SER A 376 -1.06 -14.25 7.34
CA SER A 376 -1.10 -12.84 6.92
C SER A 376 -2.21 -12.59 5.89
N ASN A 377 -2.44 -13.51 4.95
CA ASN A 377 -3.44 -13.39 3.90
C ASN A 377 -4.83 -13.92 4.27
N THR A 378 -5.07 -14.31 5.54
CA THR A 378 -6.40 -14.77 5.98
C THR A 378 -7.50 -13.81 5.52
N PRO A 379 -8.62 -14.29 4.93
CA PRO A 379 -9.02 -15.69 4.73
C PRO A 379 -8.60 -16.28 3.38
N PHE A 380 -7.89 -15.52 2.58
CA PHE A 380 -7.59 -15.82 1.17
C PHE A 380 -6.50 -16.87 0.99
N ARG A 381 -6.46 -17.47 -0.21
CA ARG A 381 -5.40 -18.34 -0.66
C ARG A 381 -4.40 -17.59 -1.53
N GLU A 382 -3.22 -18.18 -1.75
CA GLU A 382 -2.12 -17.62 -2.51
C GLU A 382 -1.45 -16.41 -1.83
N TYR A 383 -0.40 -15.89 -2.46
CA TYR A 383 0.58 -15.00 -1.89
C TYR A 383 1.06 -13.96 -2.90
N LYS A 384 1.92 -13.05 -2.46
CA LYS A 384 2.73 -12.19 -3.32
C LYS A 384 3.12 -12.88 -4.63
N GLN A 385 3.12 -12.18 -5.74
CA GLN A 385 3.31 -12.62 -7.13
C GLN A 385 2.09 -13.30 -7.77
N ARG A 386 1.17 -13.84 -6.99
CA ARG A 386 -0.06 -14.44 -7.49
C ARG A 386 -1.17 -13.41 -7.55
N VAL A 387 -2.07 -13.53 -8.53
CA VAL A 387 -3.16 -12.57 -8.72
C VAL A 387 -4.52 -13.09 -8.21
N HIS A 388 -4.49 -14.16 -7.42
CA HIS A 388 -5.58 -14.55 -6.55
C HIS A 388 -5.71 -13.57 -5.39
N GLU A 389 -6.85 -13.58 -4.67
CA GLU A 389 -7.15 -12.59 -3.63
C GLU A 389 -6.02 -12.44 -2.60
N GLY A 390 -5.37 -13.55 -2.16
CA GLY A 390 -4.29 -13.46 -1.17
C GLY A 390 -3.02 -12.75 -1.66
N GLY A 391 -2.83 -12.65 -2.97
CA GLY A 391 -1.69 -11.91 -3.53
C GLY A 391 -1.98 -10.43 -3.80
N ILE A 392 -3.26 -10.08 -4.04
CA ILE A 392 -3.66 -8.74 -4.49
C ILE A 392 -4.57 -7.96 -3.54
N ALA A 393 -5.28 -8.61 -2.61
CA ALA A 393 -6.12 -7.90 -1.66
C ALA A 393 -5.26 -7.18 -0.62
N SER A 394 -5.53 -5.90 -0.42
CA SER A 394 -4.85 -5.03 0.53
C SER A 394 -5.82 -4.53 1.60
N PRO A 395 -5.42 -4.45 2.87
CA PRO A 395 -6.14 -3.60 3.81
C PRO A 395 -6.05 -2.16 3.33
N PHE A 396 -7.14 -1.41 3.45
CA PHE A 396 -7.18 -0.01 3.09
C PHE A 396 -7.89 0.81 4.14
N VAL A 397 -7.23 1.87 4.60
CA VAL A 397 -7.78 2.84 5.55
C VAL A 397 -7.63 4.23 4.95
N ALA A 398 -8.73 4.99 4.90
CA ALA A 398 -8.71 6.40 4.57
C ALA A 398 -9.22 7.23 5.74
N TYR A 399 -8.52 8.31 6.05
CA TYR A 399 -8.83 9.23 7.15
C TYR A 399 -8.73 10.66 6.66
N TRP A 400 -9.80 11.44 6.79
CA TRP A 400 -9.84 12.88 6.51
C TRP A 400 -11.02 13.50 7.28
N PRO A 401 -10.82 13.99 8.49
CA PRO A 401 -11.90 14.45 9.36
C PRO A 401 -12.80 15.52 8.73
N ALA A 402 -12.24 16.45 7.94
CA ALA A 402 -13.01 17.49 7.29
C ALA A 402 -13.96 16.97 6.20
N ALA A 403 -13.66 15.84 5.55
CA ALA A 403 -14.41 15.34 4.39
C ALA A 403 -15.15 14.03 4.63
N ILE A 404 -14.58 13.09 5.40
CA ILE A 404 -15.17 11.77 5.66
C ILE A 404 -16.11 11.85 6.85
N ARG A 405 -17.43 11.76 6.59
CA ARG A 405 -18.48 11.83 7.63
C ARG A 405 -18.85 10.47 8.20
N ALA A 406 -18.75 9.41 7.43
CA ALA A 406 -19.07 8.03 7.81
C ALA A 406 -17.94 7.39 8.62
N ARG A 407 -17.65 7.95 9.81
CA ARG A 407 -16.55 7.51 10.67
C ARG A 407 -16.73 6.06 11.11
N GLY A 408 -15.66 5.29 11.02
CA GLY A 408 -15.62 3.87 11.37
C GLY A 408 -16.31 2.95 10.34
N ALA A 409 -16.85 3.49 9.25
CA ALA A 409 -17.55 2.69 8.25
C ALA A 409 -16.63 1.66 7.56
N ILE A 410 -17.24 0.54 7.18
CA ILE A 410 -16.61 -0.52 6.38
C ILE A 410 -17.39 -0.62 5.07
N LEU A 411 -16.73 -0.43 3.96
CA LEU A 411 -17.35 -0.44 2.64
C LEU A 411 -16.77 -1.54 1.75
N PRO A 412 -17.61 -2.28 1.03
CA PRO A 412 -17.18 -3.19 -0.04
C PRO A 412 -16.84 -2.41 -1.32
N GLN A 413 -16.17 -1.25 -1.19
CA GLN A 413 -15.77 -0.42 -2.33
C GLN A 413 -14.68 -1.14 -3.11
N GLN A 414 -14.92 -1.36 -4.41
CA GLN A 414 -13.90 -1.82 -5.32
C GLN A 414 -12.93 -0.68 -5.62
N GLY A 415 -11.69 -0.83 -5.19
CA GLY A 415 -10.60 0.10 -5.46
C GLY A 415 -9.35 -0.65 -5.89
N HIS A 416 -8.44 0.05 -6.52
CA HIS A 416 -7.14 -0.45 -6.95
C HIS A 416 -6.08 0.63 -6.72
N VAL A 417 -4.82 0.26 -6.59
CA VAL A 417 -3.74 1.24 -6.38
C VAL A 417 -3.63 2.30 -7.49
N ILE A 418 -4.13 1.99 -8.72
CA ILE A 418 -4.26 3.02 -9.78
C ILE A 418 -5.22 4.16 -9.42
N ASP A 419 -6.10 3.96 -8.45
CA ASP A 419 -7.09 4.95 -8.02
C ASP A 419 -6.53 5.98 -7.03
N VAL A 420 -5.34 5.71 -6.46
CA VAL A 420 -4.70 6.60 -5.48
C VAL A 420 -4.37 7.96 -6.10
N MET A 421 -3.80 7.96 -7.30
CA MET A 421 -3.46 9.21 -8.00
C MET A 421 -4.70 10.06 -8.30
N PRO A 422 -5.73 9.58 -9.02
CA PRO A 422 -6.91 10.41 -9.28
C PRO A 422 -7.65 10.80 -7.98
N THR A 423 -7.60 10.00 -6.91
CA THR A 423 -8.15 10.39 -5.60
C THR A 423 -7.37 11.54 -4.98
N ALA A 424 -6.03 11.50 -5.03
CA ALA A 424 -5.19 12.56 -4.50
C ALA A 424 -5.37 13.88 -5.27
N LEU A 425 -5.47 13.82 -6.60
CA LEU A 425 -5.70 14.98 -7.46
C LEU A 425 -7.10 15.57 -7.24
N ASP A 426 -8.15 14.74 -7.16
CA ASP A 426 -9.52 15.17 -6.87
C ASP A 426 -9.61 15.83 -5.47
N ALA A 427 -8.95 15.26 -4.45
CA ALA A 427 -8.88 15.87 -3.13
C ALA A 427 -8.18 17.24 -3.13
N ALA A 428 -7.19 17.40 -4.00
CA ALA A 428 -6.42 18.63 -4.17
C ALA A 428 -7.05 19.64 -5.13
N ASP A 429 -8.17 19.31 -5.78
CA ASP A 429 -8.78 20.10 -6.86
C ASP A 429 -7.73 20.41 -7.96
N VAL A 430 -7.11 19.35 -8.47
CA VAL A 430 -6.06 19.38 -9.51
C VAL A 430 -6.47 18.44 -10.64
N GLU A 431 -6.52 18.95 -11.86
CA GLU A 431 -6.78 18.10 -13.02
C GLU A 431 -5.56 17.21 -13.37
N TYR A 432 -5.85 16.00 -13.84
CA TYR A 432 -4.80 15.14 -14.42
C TYR A 432 -4.29 15.78 -15.72
N PRO A 433 -2.98 16.05 -15.86
CA PRO A 433 -2.46 16.76 -17.01
C PRO A 433 -2.53 15.89 -18.27
N ARG A 434 -2.81 16.52 -19.42
CA ARG A 434 -2.76 15.85 -20.74
C ARG A 434 -1.36 15.85 -21.33
N GLU A 435 -0.55 16.81 -20.91
CA GLU A 435 0.85 16.98 -21.33
C GLU A 435 1.72 17.29 -20.10
N TYR A 436 2.94 16.83 -20.14
CA TYR A 436 3.94 17.16 -19.13
C TYR A 436 5.30 17.37 -19.80
N GLN A 437 5.95 18.51 -19.52
CA GLN A 437 7.23 18.91 -20.13
C GLN A 437 7.23 18.82 -21.67
N GLY A 438 6.13 19.24 -22.31
CA GLY A 438 5.98 19.25 -23.78
C GLY A 438 5.72 17.88 -24.41
N ARG A 439 5.39 16.86 -23.61
CA ARG A 439 5.07 15.51 -24.09
C ARG A 439 3.64 15.14 -23.71
N ALA A 440 2.91 14.55 -24.66
CA ALA A 440 1.62 13.93 -24.38
C ALA A 440 1.81 12.75 -23.42
N ILE A 441 0.98 12.65 -22.40
CA ILE A 441 1.03 11.59 -21.41
C ILE A 441 -0.15 10.62 -21.53
N THR A 442 0.07 9.39 -21.11
CA THR A 442 -0.95 8.33 -21.10
C THR A 442 -2.11 8.75 -20.21
N PRO A 443 -3.37 8.70 -20.71
CA PRO A 443 -4.53 9.00 -19.90
C PRO A 443 -4.66 8.12 -18.67
N VAL A 444 -5.08 8.68 -17.54
CA VAL A 444 -5.26 7.96 -16.28
C VAL A 444 -6.25 6.79 -16.43
N GLU A 445 -5.92 5.65 -15.85
CA GLU A 445 -6.77 4.43 -15.85
C GLU A 445 -7.63 4.34 -14.58
N GLY A 446 -7.11 4.85 -13.48
CA GLY A 446 -7.79 4.85 -12.19
C GLY A 446 -8.97 5.81 -12.15
N VAL A 447 -9.79 5.65 -11.12
CA VAL A 447 -10.93 6.50 -10.79
C VAL A 447 -10.80 7.05 -9.38
N SER A 448 -11.34 8.25 -9.12
CA SER A 448 -11.33 8.80 -7.77
C SER A 448 -12.19 7.97 -6.81
N LEU A 449 -11.63 7.62 -5.66
CA LEU A 449 -12.35 6.99 -4.53
C LEU A 449 -12.99 8.03 -3.60
N LEU A 450 -12.76 9.31 -3.83
CA LEU A 450 -13.26 10.40 -2.99
C LEU A 450 -14.79 10.45 -2.88
N PRO A 451 -15.58 10.18 -3.96
CA PRO A 451 -17.03 10.10 -3.85
C PRO A 451 -17.52 9.03 -2.86
N ALA A 452 -16.87 7.84 -2.84
CA ALA A 452 -17.20 6.80 -1.88
C ALA A 452 -16.76 7.19 -0.44
N MET A 453 -15.60 7.82 -0.29
CA MET A 453 -15.11 8.32 1.00
C MET A 453 -16.04 9.38 1.60
N ARG A 454 -16.50 10.34 0.78
CA ARG A 454 -17.39 11.43 1.23
C ARG A 454 -18.82 10.96 1.53
N SER A 455 -19.37 10.10 0.67
CA SER A 455 -20.74 9.62 0.83
C SER A 455 -20.89 8.54 1.90
N GLY A 456 -19.83 7.81 2.21
CA GLY A 456 -19.90 6.61 3.06
C GLY A 456 -20.67 5.46 2.41
N LYS A 457 -20.79 5.45 1.07
CA LYS A 457 -21.49 4.42 0.29
C LYS A 457 -20.60 3.96 -0.86
N PRO A 458 -20.66 2.67 -1.24
CA PRO A 458 -19.95 2.17 -2.40
C PRO A 458 -20.39 2.89 -3.68
N VAL A 459 -19.43 3.19 -4.54
CA VAL A 459 -19.66 3.75 -5.87
C VAL A 459 -19.28 2.69 -6.91
N PRO A 460 -20.18 2.37 -7.86
CA PRO A 460 -19.87 1.40 -8.92
C PRO A 460 -18.64 1.79 -9.72
N ARG A 461 -17.79 0.81 -10.01
CA ARG A 461 -16.63 1.04 -10.85
C ARG A 461 -17.02 0.95 -12.33
N PRO A 462 -16.68 1.94 -13.17
CA PRO A 462 -17.13 1.98 -14.56
C PRO A 462 -16.38 1.04 -15.49
N LYS A 463 -15.20 0.54 -15.09
CA LYS A 463 -14.34 -0.32 -15.90
C LYS A 463 -13.85 -1.52 -15.10
N PRO A 464 -13.65 -2.69 -15.73
CA PRO A 464 -13.01 -3.84 -15.09
C PRO A 464 -11.60 -3.52 -14.59
N LEU A 465 -11.15 -4.30 -13.61
CA LEU A 465 -9.78 -4.31 -13.13
C LEU A 465 -9.00 -5.46 -13.75
N HIS A 466 -7.73 -5.23 -14.06
CA HIS A 466 -6.88 -6.18 -14.77
C HIS A 466 -5.55 -6.38 -14.04
N TRP A 467 -5.01 -7.58 -14.13
CA TRP A 467 -3.71 -7.95 -13.57
C TRP A 467 -2.94 -8.83 -14.53
N GLU A 468 -1.65 -8.63 -14.55
CA GLU A 468 -0.64 -9.57 -15.03
C GLU A 468 0.64 -9.41 -14.23
N HIS A 469 1.25 -10.51 -13.81
CA HIS A 469 2.59 -10.55 -13.24
C HIS A 469 3.22 -11.94 -13.41
N PHE A 470 4.33 -12.03 -14.16
CA PHE A 470 5.01 -13.30 -14.48
C PHE A 470 4.07 -14.39 -14.98
N GLY A 471 3.17 -14.06 -15.92
CA GLY A 471 2.20 -15.00 -16.50
C GLY A 471 0.96 -15.28 -15.65
N ASN A 472 0.97 -14.93 -14.36
CA ASN A 472 -0.25 -14.93 -13.55
C ASN A 472 -1.14 -13.79 -14.01
N ARG A 473 -2.40 -14.05 -14.30
CA ARG A 473 -3.28 -13.09 -14.94
C ARG A 473 -4.70 -13.12 -14.38
N ALA A 474 -5.35 -11.96 -14.33
CA ALA A 474 -6.73 -11.87 -13.89
C ALA A 474 -7.45 -10.65 -14.48
N ILE A 475 -8.78 -10.77 -14.53
CA ILE A 475 -9.72 -9.67 -14.77
C ILE A 475 -10.84 -9.79 -13.75
N ARG A 476 -11.25 -8.64 -13.18
CA ARG A 476 -12.45 -8.54 -12.35
C ARG A 476 -13.42 -7.54 -12.97
N ASP A 477 -14.64 -8.00 -13.26
CA ASP A 477 -15.77 -7.19 -13.73
C ASP A 477 -16.95 -7.35 -12.76
N GLY A 478 -17.21 -6.31 -11.97
CA GLY A 478 -18.18 -6.38 -10.89
C GLY A 478 -17.83 -7.47 -9.87
N ASP A 479 -18.73 -8.43 -9.70
CA ASP A 479 -18.56 -9.56 -8.79
C ASP A 479 -17.85 -10.76 -9.41
N TRP A 480 -17.58 -10.73 -10.70
CA TRP A 480 -16.94 -11.84 -11.41
C TRP A 480 -15.45 -11.62 -11.59
N LYS A 481 -14.68 -12.65 -11.28
CA LYS A 481 -13.23 -12.66 -11.46
C LYS A 481 -12.82 -13.90 -12.25
N LEU A 482 -12.11 -13.68 -13.36
CA LEU A 482 -11.42 -14.71 -14.10
C LEU A 482 -9.94 -14.60 -13.75
N VAL A 483 -9.32 -15.70 -13.33
CA VAL A 483 -7.93 -15.71 -12.83
C VAL A 483 -7.20 -16.96 -13.30
N ALA A 484 -5.90 -16.86 -13.56
CA ALA A 484 -5.07 -18.02 -13.86
C ALA A 484 -3.64 -17.82 -13.34
N LEU A 485 -3.05 -18.88 -12.83
CA LEU A 485 -1.61 -18.96 -12.63
C LEU A 485 -0.90 -19.10 -13.99
N ASP A 486 0.41 -18.82 -14.00
CA ASP A 486 1.23 -19.03 -15.21
C ASP A 486 1.07 -20.45 -15.77
N LYS A 487 0.82 -20.53 -17.09
CA LYS A 487 0.62 -21.80 -17.83
C LYS A 487 -0.49 -22.70 -17.30
N ARG A 488 -1.40 -22.16 -16.48
CA ARG A 488 -2.58 -22.88 -16.00
C ARG A 488 -3.84 -22.41 -16.73
N PRO A 489 -4.89 -23.24 -16.81
CA PRO A 489 -6.19 -22.84 -17.33
C PRO A 489 -6.78 -21.70 -16.49
N TRP A 490 -7.74 -21.00 -17.08
CA TRP A 490 -8.52 -20.01 -16.39
C TRP A 490 -9.47 -20.64 -15.36
N GLU A 491 -9.57 -20.02 -14.19
CA GLU A 491 -10.53 -20.28 -13.12
C GLU A 491 -11.50 -19.11 -13.05
N LEU A 492 -12.79 -19.35 -12.83
CA LEU A 492 -13.84 -18.32 -12.76
C LEU A 492 -14.53 -18.33 -11.40
N TYR A 493 -14.62 -17.17 -10.76
CA TYR A 493 -15.23 -17.03 -9.44
C TYR A 493 -16.28 -15.91 -9.39
N ASN A 494 -17.35 -16.14 -8.62
CA ASN A 494 -18.27 -15.10 -8.19
C ASN A 494 -17.85 -14.62 -6.80
N LEU A 495 -17.15 -13.50 -6.71
CA LEU A 495 -16.57 -12.99 -5.45
C LEU A 495 -17.63 -12.52 -4.43
N ALA A 496 -18.86 -12.23 -4.86
CA ALA A 496 -19.94 -11.94 -3.92
C ALA A 496 -20.33 -13.17 -3.08
N ALA A 497 -20.23 -14.36 -3.67
CA ALA A 497 -20.54 -15.63 -2.99
C ALA A 497 -19.28 -16.32 -2.44
N ASP A 498 -18.16 -16.22 -3.16
CA ASP A 498 -16.92 -16.97 -2.90
C ASP A 498 -15.69 -16.09 -3.17
N ARG A 499 -15.40 -15.16 -2.27
CA ARG A 499 -14.20 -14.33 -2.40
C ARG A 499 -12.91 -15.08 -2.04
N THR A 500 -13.02 -16.23 -1.42
CA THR A 500 -11.87 -17.09 -1.11
C THR A 500 -11.44 -17.98 -2.27
N GLU A 501 -12.15 -17.91 -3.41
CA GLU A 501 -11.80 -18.56 -4.69
C GLU A 501 -11.68 -20.07 -4.55
N LEU A 502 -12.69 -20.73 -3.96
CA LEU A 502 -12.70 -22.17 -3.69
C LEU A 502 -13.56 -22.97 -4.68
N ASN A 503 -14.52 -22.32 -5.35
CA ASN A 503 -15.49 -22.99 -6.23
C ASN A 503 -15.33 -22.45 -7.65
N ASP A 504 -14.48 -23.09 -8.45
CA ASP A 504 -14.28 -22.74 -9.85
C ASP A 504 -15.56 -23.02 -10.67
N LEU A 505 -16.04 -21.97 -11.33
CA LEU A 505 -17.23 -21.97 -12.18
C LEU A 505 -16.91 -21.96 -13.68
N ALA A 506 -15.64 -22.01 -14.10
CA ALA A 506 -15.25 -21.88 -15.53
C ALA A 506 -15.94 -22.92 -16.42
N ALA A 507 -16.06 -24.16 -15.97
CA ALA A 507 -16.76 -25.22 -16.71
C ALA A 507 -18.30 -25.05 -16.71
N LYS A 508 -18.87 -24.37 -15.69
CA LYS A 508 -20.32 -24.15 -15.57
C LYS A 508 -20.78 -22.89 -16.32
N GLU A 509 -19.91 -21.90 -16.45
CA GLU A 509 -20.18 -20.58 -17.05
C GLU A 509 -19.19 -20.29 -18.20
N PRO A 510 -19.07 -21.17 -19.22
CA PRO A 510 -18.02 -21.06 -20.23
C PRO A 510 -18.14 -19.80 -21.10
N ASP A 511 -19.35 -19.30 -21.35
CA ASP A 511 -19.56 -18.07 -22.12
C ASP A 511 -19.06 -16.84 -21.38
N ARG A 512 -19.27 -16.79 -20.05
CA ARG A 512 -18.77 -15.73 -19.20
C ARG A 512 -17.24 -15.75 -19.13
N ALA A 513 -16.66 -16.95 -18.96
CA ALA A 513 -15.21 -17.12 -18.97
C ALA A 513 -14.60 -16.59 -20.28
N ARG A 514 -15.15 -16.99 -21.45
CA ARG A 514 -14.70 -16.51 -22.77
C ARG A 514 -14.83 -14.99 -22.92
N LYS A 515 -15.93 -14.40 -22.46
CA LYS A 515 -16.14 -12.95 -22.52
C LYS A 515 -15.09 -12.20 -21.70
N LEU A 516 -14.82 -12.64 -20.48
CA LEU A 516 -13.82 -12.02 -19.61
C LEU A 516 -12.40 -12.22 -20.14
N GLU A 517 -12.08 -13.40 -20.68
CA GLU A 517 -10.80 -13.66 -21.33
C GLU A 517 -10.57 -12.73 -22.53
N ALA A 518 -11.58 -12.53 -23.38
CA ALA A 518 -11.51 -11.60 -24.50
C ALA A 518 -11.23 -10.17 -24.02
N ALA A 519 -11.94 -9.71 -22.98
CA ALA A 519 -11.73 -8.40 -22.38
C ALA A 519 -10.34 -8.25 -21.76
N TRP A 520 -9.81 -9.29 -21.10
CA TRP A 520 -8.44 -9.30 -20.60
C TRP A 520 -7.42 -9.20 -21.74
N ASN A 521 -7.62 -9.97 -22.82
CA ASN A 521 -6.75 -9.95 -24.00
C ASN A 521 -6.71 -8.56 -24.68
N ASP A 522 -7.85 -7.86 -24.74
CA ASP A 522 -7.95 -6.51 -25.31
C ASP A 522 -7.17 -5.51 -24.45
N TRP A 523 -7.33 -5.59 -23.13
CA TRP A 523 -6.54 -4.79 -22.20
C TRP A 523 -5.04 -5.09 -22.31
N ALA A 524 -4.66 -6.37 -22.36
CA ALA A 524 -3.26 -6.79 -22.42
C ALA A 524 -2.54 -6.20 -23.64
N ARG A 525 -3.21 -6.20 -24.81
CA ARG A 525 -2.67 -5.56 -26.02
C ARG A 525 -2.47 -4.06 -25.84
N ARG A 526 -3.48 -3.36 -25.29
CA ARG A 526 -3.45 -1.92 -25.07
C ARG A 526 -2.43 -1.50 -24.01
N ALA A 527 -2.24 -2.32 -22.98
CA ALA A 527 -1.38 -2.02 -21.84
C ALA A 527 0.09 -2.45 -22.03
N ASN A 528 0.50 -2.92 -23.21
CA ASN A 528 1.84 -3.43 -23.51
C ASN A 528 2.21 -4.68 -22.69
N VAL A 529 1.23 -5.52 -22.36
CA VAL A 529 1.47 -6.81 -21.71
C VAL A 529 1.92 -7.81 -22.74
N LEU A 530 3.10 -8.40 -22.53
CA LEU A 530 3.57 -9.52 -23.35
C LEU A 530 2.76 -10.77 -22.99
N ARG A 531 2.32 -11.50 -24.01
CA ARG A 531 1.82 -12.85 -23.78
C ARG A 531 3.01 -13.76 -23.46
N PRO A 532 2.90 -14.64 -22.47
CA PRO A 532 3.83 -15.76 -22.39
C PRO A 532 3.75 -16.51 -23.73
N ALA A 533 4.90 -16.81 -24.30
CA ALA A 533 4.99 -17.62 -25.53
C ALA A 533 4.40 -19.01 -25.31
#